data_4e86250788f6713d90511854ac3d8615
#
_entry.id   4e86250788f6713d90511854ac3d8615
#
_cell.length_a   1.000
_cell.length_b   1.000
_cell.length_c   1.000
_cell.angle_alpha   90.00
_cell.angle_beta   90.00
_cell.angle_gamma   90.00
#
_symmetry.space_group_name_H-M   'P 1'
#
loop_
_entity.id
_entity.type
_entity.pdbx_description
1 polymer ?
#
loop_
_entity_poly.entity_id
_entity_poly.type
_entity_poly.pdbx_seq_one_letter_code
_entity_poly.pdbx_strand_id
1 'polypeptide(L)'
;MKKHILLLFLFLSGLSLAQTTKEVPTSALPQGEVAKTKQSVTLDGKVISLSAEAGTLQLKDENNKPIALYGYTAYFKDNPEKNRPIVFAYNGGPGSSSYWLHMGIMGPKRIVVDDPNFNPAAPYELTNNEYSILDIADVVMMDPVGTGLSVPIGDSKGADFWGVDQDIRSTSLFIMQFLKEHGRLNSPKYILGESYGTFRNAGVMNYLLDKGYALNGVIMVSAVFDLRTLFFAPNEDLPYIVYLPTVAATSWYHNKVANKGTDLPAFVQQVREFVEKEYAPALFKGNRITAAEKSSLAKKLEGFTGITAAVWERADLRITPGEYYQELLRDEGMTVGRLDSRYKGINLDPMAMSAFTDPQSDAISPAYTMGFLDYYHGSLGVSKDLTYATSAYAKEGFKWDWKHQGNNFWGADAAVTTLPDMAEALSKDPHVEVLIMNGYYDLATVFHGVEHSIAHMGLPGSATDRIKMTYYEAGHMMYTHLPSAAQFRQDLKSFIQSTLKK
;
A
#
# COMPACT_ATOMS: atom_id res chain seq x y z
N MET A 1 25.31 -13.39 -85.52
CA MET A 1 24.03 -12.72 -85.66
C MET A 1 23.58 -12.19 -84.29
N LYS A 2 23.77 -10.88 -84.07
CA LYS A 2 23.42 -10.16 -82.84
C LYS A 2 21.95 -9.70 -82.92
N LYS A 3 21.13 -10.08 -81.92
CA LYS A 3 19.79 -9.52 -81.76
C LYS A 3 19.82 -8.55 -80.56
N HIS A 4 19.53 -7.30 -80.77
CA HIS A 4 19.37 -6.27 -79.78
C HIS A 4 17.93 -6.35 -79.26
N ILE A 5 17.78 -6.38 -77.96
CA ILE A 5 16.52 -6.25 -77.24
C ILE A 5 16.52 -4.85 -76.61
N LEU A 6 15.58 -4.01 -77.07
CA LEU A 6 15.33 -2.65 -76.55
C LEU A 6 14.46 -2.75 -75.31
N LEU A 7 14.98 -2.36 -74.14
CA LEU A 7 14.21 -2.26 -72.90
C LEU A 7 13.56 -0.86 -72.84
N LEU A 8 12.22 -0.85 -72.85
CA LEU A 8 11.41 0.35 -72.65
C LEU A 8 11.21 0.55 -71.12
N PHE A 9 11.78 1.62 -70.56
CA PHE A 9 11.51 2.03 -69.16
C PHE A 9 10.21 2.84 -69.12
N LEU A 10 9.17 2.27 -68.48
CA LEU A 10 7.97 2.98 -68.08
C LEU A 10 8.20 3.64 -66.73
N PHE A 11 8.25 4.95 -66.64
CA PHE A 11 8.18 5.74 -65.43
C PHE A 11 6.74 5.73 -64.92
N LEU A 12 6.46 4.96 -63.86
CA LEU A 12 5.26 5.13 -63.03
C LEU A 12 5.55 6.19 -61.96
N SER A 13 5.01 7.39 -62.15
CA SER A 13 4.94 8.42 -61.11
C SER A 13 3.92 7.98 -60.05
N GLY A 14 4.44 7.40 -58.97
CA GLY A 14 3.63 7.09 -57.77
C GLY A 14 3.25 8.41 -57.09
N LEU A 15 1.96 8.77 -57.12
CA LEU A 15 1.40 9.75 -56.17
C LEU A 15 1.45 9.13 -54.76
N SER A 16 2.38 9.59 -53.93
CA SER A 16 2.33 9.37 -52.48
C SER A 16 1.15 10.16 -51.92
N LEU A 17 0.08 9.47 -51.59
CA LEU A 17 -0.95 10.00 -50.71
C LEU A 17 -0.34 10.08 -49.31
N ALA A 18 0.12 11.25 -48.91
CA ALA A 18 0.44 11.55 -47.54
C ALA A 18 -0.86 11.42 -46.72
N GLN A 19 -0.99 10.33 -45.94
CA GLN A 19 -1.98 10.25 -44.88
C GLN A 19 -1.60 11.31 -43.82
N THR A 20 -2.25 12.45 -43.88
CA THR A 20 -2.26 13.41 -42.78
C THR A 20 -3.00 12.75 -41.64
N THR A 21 -2.25 12.19 -40.68
CA THR A 21 -2.77 11.92 -39.35
C THR A 21 -3.29 13.25 -38.82
N LYS A 22 -4.61 13.38 -38.70
CA LYS A 22 -5.22 14.49 -37.99
C LYS A 22 -4.72 14.43 -36.56
N GLU A 23 -3.73 15.23 -36.21
CA GLU A 23 -3.44 15.52 -34.81
C GLU A 23 -4.70 16.11 -34.19
N VAL A 24 -5.28 15.41 -33.21
CA VAL A 24 -6.36 15.98 -32.42
C VAL A 24 -5.76 17.16 -31.65
N PRO A 25 -6.32 18.37 -31.80
CA PRO A 25 -5.74 19.55 -31.14
C PRO A 25 -5.66 19.28 -29.63
N THR A 26 -4.52 19.51 -29.03
CA THR A 26 -4.31 19.37 -27.55
C THR A 26 -5.30 20.22 -26.76
N SER A 27 -5.88 21.24 -27.31
CA SER A 27 -6.96 22.06 -26.75
C SER A 27 -8.32 21.34 -26.63
N ALA A 28 -8.50 20.17 -27.27
CA ALA A 28 -9.73 19.39 -27.21
C ALA A 28 -9.71 18.30 -26.08
N LEU A 29 -8.56 18.10 -25.43
CA LEU A 29 -8.46 17.13 -24.35
C LEU A 29 -8.98 17.71 -23.02
N PRO A 30 -9.60 16.88 -22.14
CA PRO A 30 -10.11 17.33 -20.87
C PRO A 30 -9.01 18.00 -20.03
N GLN A 31 -9.31 19.18 -19.47
CA GLN A 31 -8.47 19.85 -18.50
C GLN A 31 -8.85 19.39 -17.10
N GLY A 32 -7.91 19.45 -16.16
CA GLY A 32 -8.20 19.17 -14.75
C GLY A 32 -9.18 20.20 -14.18
N GLU A 33 -10.11 19.73 -13.35
CA GLU A 33 -11.05 20.57 -12.60
C GLU A 33 -10.82 20.36 -11.10
N VAL A 34 -10.79 21.45 -10.35
CA VAL A 34 -10.50 21.44 -8.91
C VAL A 34 -11.51 22.29 -8.16
N ALA A 35 -12.25 21.67 -7.25
CA ALA A 35 -13.04 22.37 -6.25
C ALA A 35 -12.10 22.93 -5.17
N LYS A 36 -12.32 24.19 -4.75
CA LYS A 36 -11.53 24.86 -3.70
C LYS A 36 -12.45 25.24 -2.56
N THR A 37 -12.14 24.79 -1.37
CA THR A 37 -12.96 25.03 -0.16
C THR A 37 -12.09 25.42 1.03
N LYS A 38 -12.72 25.99 2.06
CA LYS A 38 -12.09 26.22 3.36
C LYS A 38 -12.46 25.09 4.30
N GLN A 39 -11.46 24.56 4.97
CA GLN A 39 -11.59 23.49 5.97
C GLN A 39 -10.91 23.91 7.28
N SER A 40 -11.10 23.11 8.30
CA SER A 40 -10.36 23.28 9.56
C SER A 40 -10.20 21.94 10.27
N VAL A 41 -9.16 21.86 11.10
CA VAL A 41 -8.96 20.76 12.01
C VAL A 41 -8.50 21.29 13.35
N THR A 42 -8.95 20.67 14.45
CA THR A 42 -8.50 21.01 15.80
C THR A 42 -7.45 19.99 16.23
N LEU A 43 -6.21 20.46 16.44
CA LEU A 43 -5.07 19.64 16.84
C LEU A 43 -4.43 20.22 18.08
N ASP A 44 -4.23 19.38 19.11
CA ASP A 44 -3.64 19.80 20.39
C ASP A 44 -4.33 21.06 20.97
N GLY A 45 -5.67 21.14 20.86
CA GLY A 45 -6.51 22.25 21.31
C GLY A 45 -6.46 23.51 20.45
N LYS A 46 -5.74 23.50 19.32
CA LYS A 46 -5.64 24.65 18.39
C LYS A 46 -6.38 24.38 17.10
N VAL A 47 -7.17 25.35 16.64
CA VAL A 47 -7.82 25.30 15.33
C VAL A 47 -6.81 25.67 14.24
N ILE A 48 -6.61 24.78 13.30
CA ILE A 48 -5.78 24.98 12.10
C ILE A 48 -6.73 25.24 10.93
N SER A 49 -6.65 26.44 10.36
CA SER A 49 -7.40 26.80 9.14
C SER A 49 -6.67 26.28 7.91
N LEU A 50 -7.43 25.71 6.98
CA LEU A 50 -6.93 25.03 5.80
C LEU A 50 -7.64 25.51 4.53
N SER A 51 -6.90 25.60 3.44
CA SER A 51 -7.45 25.60 2.09
C SER A 51 -7.39 24.18 1.55
N ALA A 52 -8.52 23.67 1.06
CA ALA A 52 -8.58 22.36 0.44
C ALA A 52 -8.79 22.48 -1.08
N GLU A 53 -8.12 21.62 -1.83
CA GLU A 53 -8.29 21.42 -3.26
C GLU A 53 -8.67 19.96 -3.49
N ALA A 54 -9.77 19.68 -4.19
CA ALA A 54 -10.21 18.33 -4.53
C ALA A 54 -10.67 18.26 -5.99
N GLY A 55 -10.14 17.32 -6.75
CA GLY A 55 -10.43 17.21 -8.18
C GLY A 55 -9.35 16.49 -8.96
N THR A 56 -9.02 16.99 -10.15
CA THR A 56 -8.04 16.36 -11.03
C THR A 56 -7.02 17.36 -11.57
N LEU A 57 -5.80 16.87 -11.79
CA LEU A 57 -4.73 17.54 -12.51
C LEU A 57 -4.52 16.82 -13.83
N GLN A 58 -4.38 17.57 -14.94
CA GLN A 58 -4.04 16.99 -16.24
C GLN A 58 -2.57 16.55 -16.23
N LEU A 59 -2.35 15.23 -16.06
CA LEU A 59 -1.02 14.64 -16.04
C LEU A 59 -0.41 14.61 -17.45
N LYS A 60 0.85 15.03 -17.56
CA LYS A 60 1.63 15.00 -18.79
C LYS A 60 2.82 14.08 -18.66
N ASP A 61 3.16 13.43 -19.77
CA ASP A 61 4.38 12.64 -19.87
C ASP A 61 5.64 13.53 -20.01
N GLU A 62 6.80 12.90 -20.13
CA GLU A 62 8.10 13.55 -20.27
C GLU A 62 8.23 14.40 -21.55
N ASN A 63 7.36 14.19 -22.53
CA ASN A 63 7.26 14.95 -23.78
C ASN A 63 6.19 16.06 -23.73
N ASN A 64 5.63 16.35 -22.55
CA ASN A 64 4.51 17.27 -22.31
C ASN A 64 3.19 16.84 -22.96
N LYS A 65 3.03 15.58 -23.38
CA LYS A 65 1.78 15.06 -23.91
C LYS A 65 0.82 14.75 -22.75
N PRO A 66 -0.43 15.27 -22.74
CA PRO A 66 -1.43 14.88 -21.76
C PRO A 66 -1.77 13.39 -21.89
N ILE A 67 -1.71 12.66 -20.75
CA ILE A 67 -1.91 11.21 -20.71
C ILE A 67 -3.01 10.76 -19.73
N ALA A 68 -3.32 11.55 -18.70
CA ALA A 68 -4.38 11.24 -17.75
C ALA A 68 -4.96 12.52 -17.12
N LEU A 69 -6.17 12.42 -16.58
CA LEU A 69 -6.58 13.23 -15.45
C LEU A 69 -6.20 12.45 -14.21
N TYR A 70 -5.43 13.06 -13.30
CA TYR A 70 -4.96 12.41 -12.08
C TYR A 70 -5.69 13.03 -10.87
N GLY A 71 -6.49 12.22 -10.17
CA GLY A 71 -7.31 12.63 -9.03
C GLY A 71 -6.50 12.87 -7.78
N TYR A 72 -6.84 13.92 -7.03
CA TYR A 72 -6.21 14.20 -5.76
C TYR A 72 -7.11 15.02 -4.84
N THR A 73 -6.77 15.01 -3.55
CA THR A 73 -7.27 15.97 -2.56
C THR A 73 -6.08 16.51 -1.77
N ALA A 74 -5.89 17.83 -1.79
CA ALA A 74 -4.79 18.48 -1.07
C ALA A 74 -5.31 19.41 0.01
N TYR A 75 -4.61 19.45 1.15
CA TYR A 75 -4.87 20.33 2.28
C TYR A 75 -3.63 21.17 2.55
N PHE A 76 -3.80 22.48 2.46
CA PHE A 76 -2.75 23.48 2.71
C PHE A 76 -3.12 24.30 3.93
N LYS A 77 -2.20 24.44 4.87
CA LYS A 77 -2.39 25.35 6.01
C LYS A 77 -2.46 26.80 5.51
N ASP A 78 -3.47 27.54 5.96
CA ASP A 78 -3.53 28.98 5.70
C ASP A 78 -2.39 29.69 6.46
N ASN A 79 -1.73 30.67 5.81
CA ASN A 79 -0.54 31.36 6.32
C ASN A 79 0.55 30.39 6.80
N PRO A 80 1.09 29.55 5.90
CA PRO A 80 2.04 28.53 6.26
C PRO A 80 3.40 29.13 6.67
N GLU A 81 4.14 28.38 7.47
CA GLU A 81 5.55 28.65 7.76
C GLU A 81 6.38 28.52 6.47
N LYS A 82 7.47 29.28 6.40
CA LYS A 82 8.44 29.13 5.31
C LYS A 82 9.02 27.70 5.34
N ASN A 83 9.12 27.06 4.19
CA ASN A 83 9.61 25.69 4.03
C ASN A 83 8.76 24.62 4.75
N ARG A 84 7.44 24.84 4.83
CA ARG A 84 6.53 23.84 5.37
C ARG A 84 6.63 22.51 4.59
N PRO A 85 6.71 21.36 5.29
CA PRO A 85 6.74 20.04 4.65
C PRO A 85 5.49 19.76 3.81
N ILE A 86 5.64 18.91 2.79
CA ILE A 86 4.53 18.36 2.01
C ILE A 86 4.64 16.83 1.98
N VAL A 87 3.53 16.16 2.26
CA VAL A 87 3.40 14.70 2.27
C VAL A 87 2.44 14.27 1.16
N PHE A 88 2.93 13.48 0.24
CA PHE A 88 2.11 12.80 -0.76
C PHE A 88 1.71 11.43 -0.22
N ALA A 89 0.41 11.18 -0.07
CA ALA A 89 -0.10 9.99 0.59
C ALA A 89 -1.06 9.21 -0.30
N TYR A 90 -1.00 7.88 -0.26
CA TYR A 90 -1.83 7.00 -1.06
C TYR A 90 -1.98 5.60 -0.48
N ASN A 91 -3.15 4.99 -0.70
CA ASN A 91 -3.37 3.58 -0.45
C ASN A 91 -2.80 2.70 -1.57
N GLY A 92 -2.78 1.40 -1.34
CA GLY A 92 -2.23 0.39 -2.23
C GLY A 92 -3.27 -0.32 -3.10
N GLY A 93 -3.53 -1.54 -2.80
CA GLY A 93 -4.36 -2.49 -3.52
C GLY A 93 -3.49 -3.59 -4.17
N PRO A 94 -2.89 -3.42 -5.37
CA PRO A 94 -2.96 -2.26 -6.28
C PRO A 94 -4.38 -1.97 -6.78
N GLY A 95 -4.65 -0.70 -7.10
CA GLY A 95 -5.95 -0.29 -7.63
C GLY A 95 -6.99 0.13 -6.56
N SER A 96 -6.55 0.51 -5.36
CA SER A 96 -7.39 1.21 -4.36
C SER A 96 -7.20 2.72 -4.47
N SER A 97 -8.29 3.49 -4.33
CA SER A 97 -8.21 4.92 -4.10
C SER A 97 -7.77 5.21 -2.66
N SER A 98 -7.38 6.45 -2.39
CA SER A 98 -6.74 6.83 -1.13
C SER A 98 -7.71 7.26 -0.03
N TYR A 99 -9.01 6.97 -0.16
CA TYR A 99 -10.03 7.39 0.79
C TYR A 99 -9.89 6.76 2.19
N TRP A 100 -9.23 5.58 2.31
CA TRP A 100 -8.97 4.93 3.58
C TRP A 100 -8.02 5.75 4.45
N LEU A 101 -6.83 6.04 3.97
CA LEU A 101 -5.87 6.93 4.64
C LEU A 101 -6.46 8.33 4.83
N HIS A 102 -7.19 8.83 3.85
CA HIS A 102 -7.81 10.15 3.90
C HIS A 102 -8.75 10.29 5.10
N MET A 103 -9.73 9.37 5.21
CA MET A 103 -10.74 9.40 6.25
C MET A 103 -10.33 8.68 7.54
N GLY A 104 -9.20 7.99 7.53
CA GLY A 104 -8.69 7.29 8.70
C GLY A 104 -7.74 8.16 9.54
N ILE A 105 -6.79 8.84 8.88
CA ILE A 105 -5.67 9.47 9.60
C ILE A 105 -5.14 10.76 8.97
N MET A 106 -5.15 10.92 7.64
CA MET A 106 -4.43 12.00 6.97
C MET A 106 -5.26 13.26 6.77
N GLY A 107 -6.58 13.14 6.58
CA GLY A 107 -7.47 14.28 6.36
C GLY A 107 -7.82 15.05 7.65
N PRO A 108 -8.53 16.19 7.55
CA PRO A 108 -8.97 16.98 8.71
C PRO A 108 -10.18 16.38 9.44
N LYS A 109 -10.87 15.44 8.80
CA LYS A 109 -11.99 14.66 9.34
C LYS A 109 -11.67 13.19 9.29
N ARG A 110 -12.22 12.42 10.22
CA ARG A 110 -12.15 10.96 10.22
C ARG A 110 -13.52 10.33 10.39
N ILE A 111 -13.67 9.11 9.89
CA ILE A 111 -14.84 8.27 10.14
C ILE A 111 -14.74 7.69 11.56
N VAL A 112 -15.85 7.70 12.27
CA VAL A 112 -15.97 6.98 13.55
C VAL A 112 -16.33 5.53 13.23
N VAL A 113 -15.51 4.60 13.75
CA VAL A 113 -15.75 3.16 13.66
C VAL A 113 -15.70 2.53 15.05
N ASP A 114 -16.48 1.47 15.26
CA ASP A 114 -16.49 0.68 16.50
C ASP A 114 -15.47 -0.46 16.41
N ASP A 115 -14.17 -0.10 16.53
CA ASP A 115 -13.07 -1.05 16.43
C ASP A 115 -12.94 -1.94 17.71
N PRO A 116 -12.89 -3.29 17.60
CA PRO A 116 -12.90 -4.12 16.40
C PRO A 116 -14.27 -4.76 16.08
N ASN A 117 -15.34 -4.02 16.12
CA ASN A 117 -16.70 -4.52 15.91
C ASN A 117 -17.30 -4.05 14.58
N PHE A 118 -18.43 -4.65 14.21
CA PHE A 118 -19.21 -4.24 13.04
C PHE A 118 -19.92 -2.92 13.31
N ASN A 119 -19.78 -1.97 12.40
CA ASN A 119 -20.52 -0.73 12.45
C ASN A 119 -22.00 -0.96 12.07
N PRO A 120 -22.96 -0.29 12.74
CA PRO A 120 -24.35 -0.30 12.29
C PRO A 120 -24.48 0.39 10.92
N ALA A 121 -25.63 0.18 10.26
CA ALA A 121 -25.96 0.95 9.07
C ALA A 121 -26.08 2.45 9.38
N ALA A 122 -26.06 3.28 8.33
CA ALA A 122 -26.16 4.75 8.44
C ALA A 122 -27.24 5.22 9.43
N PRO A 123 -27.06 6.40 10.10
CA PRO A 123 -26.08 7.46 9.75
C PRO A 123 -24.67 7.18 10.22
N TYR A 124 -23.68 7.44 9.36
CA TYR A 124 -22.27 7.33 9.72
C TYR A 124 -21.74 8.68 10.24
N GLU A 125 -20.94 8.62 11.29
CA GLU A 125 -20.42 9.82 11.94
C GLU A 125 -19.07 10.22 11.39
N LEU A 126 -18.94 11.52 11.06
CA LEU A 126 -17.69 12.19 10.74
C LEU A 126 -17.32 13.11 11.90
N THR A 127 -16.11 12.97 12.40
CA THR A 127 -15.61 13.81 13.49
C THR A 127 -14.34 14.56 13.11
N ASN A 128 -13.90 15.49 13.97
CA ASN A 128 -12.56 16.08 13.85
C ASN A 128 -11.50 15.00 13.92
N ASN A 129 -10.47 15.11 13.09
CA ASN A 129 -9.36 14.16 13.12
C ASN A 129 -8.21 14.71 13.97
N GLU A 130 -8.25 14.43 15.26
CA GLU A 130 -7.22 14.82 16.22
C GLU A 130 -5.88 14.11 16.01
N TYR A 131 -5.85 13.10 15.14
CA TYR A 131 -4.66 12.30 14.82
C TYR A 131 -3.97 12.74 13.52
N SER A 132 -4.51 13.74 12.82
CA SER A 132 -3.91 14.28 11.59
C SER A 132 -2.59 15.01 11.88
N ILE A 133 -1.74 15.13 10.85
CA ILE A 133 -0.46 15.85 10.87
C ILE A 133 -0.55 17.24 10.22
N LEU A 134 -1.75 17.75 9.98
CA LEU A 134 -1.99 19.03 9.31
C LEU A 134 -1.52 20.25 10.12
N ASP A 135 -1.05 20.06 11.35
CA ASP A 135 -0.32 21.06 12.12
C ASP A 135 1.13 21.25 11.63
N ILE A 136 1.78 20.21 11.14
CA ILE A 136 3.21 20.22 10.78
C ILE A 136 3.50 20.06 9.28
N ALA A 137 2.58 19.55 8.49
CA ALA A 137 2.77 19.30 7.06
C ALA A 137 1.49 19.61 6.27
N ASP A 138 1.64 19.98 5.00
CA ASP A 138 0.55 19.91 4.03
C ASP A 138 0.44 18.47 3.53
N VAL A 139 -0.77 18.03 3.18
CA VAL A 139 -1.05 16.65 2.78
C VAL A 139 -1.72 16.64 1.41
N VAL A 140 -1.23 15.79 0.52
CA VAL A 140 -1.80 15.53 -0.80
C VAL A 140 -2.18 14.06 -0.87
N MET A 141 -3.49 13.77 -0.80
CA MET A 141 -4.04 12.44 -1.04
C MET A 141 -4.12 12.20 -2.54
N MET A 142 -3.52 11.13 -3.02
CA MET A 142 -3.40 10.83 -4.44
C MET A 142 -4.18 9.57 -4.81
N ASP A 143 -4.93 9.62 -5.89
CA ASP A 143 -5.67 8.46 -6.41
C ASP A 143 -4.98 7.95 -7.69
N PRO A 144 -4.33 6.79 -7.67
CA PRO A 144 -3.71 6.19 -8.86
C PRO A 144 -4.68 6.03 -10.02
N VAL A 145 -4.19 6.10 -11.27
CA VAL A 145 -5.04 6.04 -12.45
C VAL A 145 -5.90 4.78 -12.50
N GLY A 146 -7.20 4.97 -12.67
CA GLY A 146 -8.25 3.94 -12.55
C GLY A 146 -9.04 4.03 -11.26
N THR A 147 -8.60 4.84 -10.29
CA THR A 147 -9.26 5.06 -8.99
C THR A 147 -9.65 6.53 -8.80
N GLY A 148 -10.48 6.82 -7.82
CA GLY A 148 -10.96 8.17 -7.56
C GLY A 148 -11.60 8.79 -8.81
N LEU A 149 -11.13 9.98 -9.17
CA LEU A 149 -11.45 10.66 -10.43
C LEU A 149 -10.38 10.44 -11.51
N SER A 150 -9.39 9.59 -11.26
CA SER A 150 -8.26 9.39 -12.17
C SER A 150 -8.63 8.52 -13.37
N VAL A 151 -8.47 9.06 -14.57
CA VAL A 151 -8.80 8.37 -15.81
C VAL A 151 -7.73 8.64 -16.88
N PRO A 152 -7.42 7.66 -17.75
CA PRO A 152 -6.62 7.91 -18.94
C PRO A 152 -7.32 8.91 -19.88
N ILE A 153 -6.56 9.72 -20.61
CA ILE A 153 -7.10 10.63 -21.64
C ILE A 153 -6.29 10.54 -22.93
N GLY A 154 -6.87 11.06 -24.00
CA GLY A 154 -6.27 11.02 -25.34
C GLY A 154 -6.12 9.60 -25.87
N ASP A 155 -4.92 9.25 -26.30
CA ASP A 155 -4.60 7.91 -26.81
C ASP A 155 -4.26 6.90 -25.72
N SER A 156 -4.12 7.37 -24.46
CA SER A 156 -3.73 6.53 -23.34
C SER A 156 -4.85 5.59 -22.90
N LYS A 157 -4.47 4.41 -22.41
CA LYS A 157 -5.37 3.34 -21.96
C LYS A 157 -5.03 2.92 -20.55
N GLY A 158 -5.91 2.18 -19.88
CA GLY A 158 -5.67 1.65 -18.55
C GLY A 158 -4.35 0.88 -18.43
N ALA A 159 -4.00 0.07 -19.42
CA ALA A 159 -2.76 -0.70 -19.44
C ALA A 159 -1.47 0.15 -19.40
N ASP A 160 -1.54 1.45 -19.76
CA ASP A 160 -0.40 2.36 -19.67
C ASP A 160 -0.14 2.82 -18.22
N PHE A 161 -1.02 2.43 -17.27
CA PHE A 161 -0.98 2.82 -15.86
C PHE A 161 -1.12 1.63 -14.90
N TRP A 162 -1.73 0.51 -15.36
CA TRP A 162 -2.06 -0.64 -14.51
C TRP A 162 -0.94 -1.69 -14.51
N GLY A 163 0.14 -1.37 -13.86
CA GLY A 163 1.28 -2.25 -13.68
C GLY A 163 2.30 -1.62 -12.75
N VAL A 164 3.27 -2.40 -12.29
CA VAL A 164 4.27 -1.94 -11.31
C VAL A 164 5.03 -0.73 -11.84
N ASP A 165 5.67 -0.85 -12.99
CA ASP A 165 6.49 0.23 -13.57
C ASP A 165 5.64 1.42 -14.04
N GLN A 166 4.47 1.14 -14.61
CA GLN A 166 3.54 2.14 -15.10
C GLN A 166 2.99 2.99 -13.94
N ASP A 167 2.67 2.37 -12.82
CA ASP A 167 2.15 3.01 -11.62
C ASP A 167 3.23 3.84 -10.92
N ILE A 168 4.43 3.31 -10.75
CA ILE A 168 5.60 4.04 -10.24
C ILE A 168 5.85 5.29 -11.08
N ARG A 169 5.88 5.16 -12.40
CA ARG A 169 6.10 6.26 -13.33
C ARG A 169 5.01 7.33 -13.21
N SER A 170 3.73 6.95 -13.31
CA SER A 170 2.62 7.91 -13.29
C SER A 170 2.49 8.64 -11.96
N THR A 171 2.72 7.95 -10.84
CA THR A 171 2.77 8.53 -9.51
C THR A 171 3.92 9.55 -9.38
N SER A 172 5.09 9.19 -9.87
CA SER A 172 6.26 10.10 -9.86
C SER A 172 6.05 11.32 -10.72
N LEU A 173 5.49 11.16 -11.93
CA LEU A 173 5.15 12.28 -12.82
C LEU A 173 4.15 13.24 -12.15
N PHE A 174 3.13 12.71 -11.47
CA PHE A 174 2.18 13.53 -10.72
C PHE A 174 2.88 14.35 -9.64
N ILE A 175 3.72 13.72 -8.81
CA ILE A 175 4.45 14.41 -7.73
C ILE A 175 5.32 15.54 -8.29
N MET A 176 6.09 15.28 -9.35
CA MET A 176 6.95 16.27 -9.98
C MET A 176 6.15 17.45 -10.56
N GLN A 177 5.06 17.15 -11.26
CA GLN A 177 4.19 18.17 -11.86
C GLN A 177 3.48 18.99 -10.80
N PHE A 178 2.91 18.34 -9.76
CA PHE A 178 2.25 19.00 -8.64
C PHE A 178 3.18 19.96 -7.89
N LEU A 179 4.40 19.52 -7.56
CA LEU A 179 5.40 20.36 -6.90
C LEU A 179 5.76 21.62 -7.73
N LYS A 180 5.85 21.47 -9.04
CA LYS A 180 6.12 22.59 -9.96
C LYS A 180 4.94 23.55 -10.01
N GLU A 181 3.72 23.06 -10.23
CA GLU A 181 2.52 23.90 -10.37
C GLU A 181 2.15 24.65 -9.10
N HIS A 182 2.38 24.05 -7.93
CA HIS A 182 2.12 24.67 -6.63
C HIS A 182 3.31 25.42 -6.04
N GLY A 183 4.42 25.58 -6.78
CA GLY A 183 5.61 26.30 -6.30
C GLY A 183 6.31 25.66 -5.10
N ARG A 184 6.22 24.31 -4.96
CA ARG A 184 6.71 23.55 -3.82
C ARG A 184 8.01 22.77 -4.09
N LEU A 185 8.72 23.06 -5.18
CA LEU A 185 9.96 22.37 -5.57
C LEU A 185 11.02 22.36 -4.45
N ASN A 186 11.12 23.43 -3.67
CA ASN A 186 12.08 23.56 -2.56
C ASN A 186 11.50 23.25 -1.16
N SER A 187 10.29 22.69 -1.08
CA SER A 187 9.74 22.22 0.19
C SER A 187 10.36 20.89 0.61
N PRO A 188 10.50 20.63 1.94
CA PRO A 188 10.77 19.29 2.41
C PRO A 188 9.67 18.32 1.94
N LYS A 189 10.05 17.19 1.35
CA LYS A 189 9.17 16.27 0.64
C LYS A 189 9.15 14.90 1.29
N TYR A 190 7.94 14.38 1.46
CA TYR A 190 7.70 13.03 1.98
C TYR A 190 6.70 12.29 1.11
N ILE A 191 6.85 10.97 1.01
CA ILE A 191 5.84 10.08 0.45
C ILE A 191 5.38 9.11 1.54
N LEU A 192 4.07 8.84 1.60
CA LEU A 192 3.45 7.90 2.52
C LEU A 192 2.60 6.92 1.71
N GLY A 193 2.97 5.65 1.75
CA GLY A 193 2.22 4.57 1.12
C GLY A 193 1.72 3.57 2.14
N GLU A 194 0.53 3.01 1.90
CA GLU A 194 -0.01 1.90 2.69
C GLU A 194 -0.14 0.66 1.82
N SER A 195 0.18 -0.52 2.38
CA SER A 195 0.02 -1.79 1.69
C SER A 195 0.87 -1.84 0.39
N TYR A 196 0.29 -2.21 -0.76
CA TYR A 196 0.94 -2.07 -2.06
C TYR A 196 1.51 -0.64 -2.31
N GLY A 197 0.96 0.38 -1.66
CA GLY A 197 1.53 1.74 -1.70
C GLY A 197 2.97 1.82 -1.20
N THR A 198 3.40 0.91 -0.34
CA THR A 198 4.80 0.80 0.12
C THR A 198 5.69 0.15 -0.94
N PHE A 199 5.14 -0.83 -1.66
CA PHE A 199 5.77 -1.42 -2.84
C PHE A 199 6.01 -0.35 -3.92
N ARG A 200 4.99 0.49 -4.16
CA ARG A 200 5.10 1.69 -5.00
C ARG A 200 6.14 2.68 -4.49
N ASN A 201 6.16 2.97 -3.17
CA ASN A 201 7.09 3.92 -2.56
C ASN A 201 8.55 3.59 -2.86
N ALA A 202 8.92 2.32 -2.79
CA ALA A 202 10.29 1.87 -3.05
C ALA A 202 10.73 2.24 -4.48
N GLY A 203 9.88 2.01 -5.48
CA GLY A 203 10.15 2.41 -6.86
C GLY A 203 10.08 3.93 -7.07
N VAL A 204 9.08 4.61 -6.47
CA VAL A 204 8.90 6.07 -6.58
C VAL A 204 10.09 6.82 -5.99
N MET A 205 10.62 6.40 -4.82
CA MET A 205 11.77 7.09 -4.22
C MET A 205 13.01 7.01 -5.13
N ASN A 206 13.26 5.87 -5.76
CA ASN A 206 14.38 5.71 -6.68
C ASN A 206 14.15 6.51 -7.97
N TYR A 207 12.95 6.42 -8.56
CA TYR A 207 12.59 7.17 -9.77
C TYR A 207 12.71 8.69 -9.57
N LEU A 208 12.19 9.23 -8.47
CA LEU A 208 12.28 10.66 -8.15
C LEU A 208 13.72 11.11 -7.97
N LEU A 209 14.52 10.32 -7.26
CA LEU A 209 15.95 10.62 -7.04
C LEU A 209 16.72 10.68 -8.38
N ASP A 210 16.48 9.75 -9.29
CA ASP A 210 17.08 9.74 -10.64
C ASP A 210 16.69 10.97 -11.49
N LYS A 211 15.53 11.56 -11.18
CA LYS A 211 15.07 12.83 -11.80
C LYS A 211 15.53 14.09 -11.02
N GLY A 212 16.33 13.94 -9.98
CA GLY A 212 16.83 15.04 -9.16
C GLY A 212 15.86 15.55 -8.09
N TYR A 213 14.80 14.79 -7.77
CA TYR A 213 13.84 15.11 -6.72
C TYR A 213 14.14 14.30 -5.46
N ALA A 214 15.07 14.73 -4.64
CA ALA A 214 15.37 14.09 -3.36
C ALA A 214 14.21 14.23 -2.38
N LEU A 215 13.99 13.17 -1.58
CA LEU A 215 13.00 13.10 -0.50
C LEU A 215 13.68 13.27 0.85
N ASN A 216 13.01 13.95 1.78
CA ASN A 216 13.46 14.04 3.18
C ASN A 216 13.14 12.76 3.96
N GLY A 217 12.09 12.05 3.57
CA GLY A 217 11.74 10.78 4.19
C GLY A 217 10.65 10.03 3.44
N VAL A 218 10.59 8.72 3.69
CA VAL A 218 9.62 7.79 3.12
C VAL A 218 8.92 7.06 4.25
N ILE A 219 7.59 7.07 4.24
CA ILE A 219 6.75 6.45 5.26
C ILE A 219 6.03 5.25 4.64
N MET A 220 6.19 4.10 5.28
CA MET A 220 5.71 2.80 4.83
C MET A 220 4.73 2.25 5.86
N VAL A 221 3.43 2.25 5.58
CA VAL A 221 2.38 1.75 6.47
C VAL A 221 1.97 0.35 6.02
N SER A 222 2.02 -0.63 6.93
CA SER A 222 1.67 -2.03 6.62
C SER A 222 2.39 -2.53 5.37
N ALA A 223 3.73 -2.56 5.46
CA ALA A 223 4.62 -2.62 4.31
C ALA A 223 4.69 -4.00 3.63
N VAL A 224 5.00 -3.97 2.34
CA VAL A 224 5.46 -5.12 1.56
C VAL A 224 6.48 -4.64 0.51
N PHE A 225 7.57 -5.39 0.32
CA PHE A 225 8.61 -5.09 -0.65
C PHE A 225 8.92 -6.28 -1.58
N ASP A 226 8.62 -7.48 -1.13
CA ASP A 226 8.91 -8.72 -1.81
C ASP A 226 7.69 -9.65 -1.74
N LEU A 227 7.07 -9.89 -2.89
CA LEU A 227 5.86 -10.72 -2.93
C LEU A 227 6.12 -12.20 -2.62
N ARG A 228 7.40 -12.64 -2.59
CA ARG A 228 7.73 -14.00 -2.12
C ARG A 228 7.33 -14.23 -0.66
N THR A 229 7.28 -13.17 0.14
CA THR A 229 6.84 -13.23 1.55
C THR A 229 5.33 -13.48 1.70
N LEU A 230 4.55 -13.32 0.62
CA LEU A 230 3.09 -13.44 0.60
C LEU A 230 2.58 -14.55 -0.32
N PHE A 231 3.45 -15.18 -1.09
CA PHE A 231 3.06 -16.10 -2.15
C PHE A 231 3.30 -17.56 -1.76
N PHE A 232 2.24 -18.25 -1.36
CA PHE A 232 2.25 -19.65 -0.93
C PHE A 232 2.29 -20.62 -2.12
N ALA A 233 3.39 -20.57 -2.87
CA ALA A 233 3.61 -21.49 -3.99
C ALA A 233 4.03 -22.88 -3.52
N PRO A 234 3.80 -23.95 -4.30
CA PRO A 234 4.36 -25.26 -4.02
C PRO A 234 5.90 -25.17 -3.89
N ASN A 235 6.45 -25.82 -2.88
CA ASN A 235 7.88 -25.87 -2.55
C ASN A 235 8.49 -24.54 -2.08
N GLU A 236 7.68 -23.55 -1.70
CA GLU A 236 8.14 -22.30 -1.11
C GLU A 236 7.83 -22.28 0.39
N ASP A 237 8.86 -22.19 1.22
CA ASP A 237 8.72 -22.22 2.69
C ASP A 237 8.72 -20.82 3.32
N LEU A 238 9.28 -19.81 2.65
CA LEU A 238 9.42 -18.45 3.18
C LEU A 238 8.10 -17.85 3.71
N PRO A 239 6.97 -17.92 3.00
CA PRO A 239 5.72 -17.35 3.52
C PRO A 239 5.28 -17.97 4.84
N TYR A 240 5.37 -19.30 4.99
CA TYR A 240 5.00 -19.98 6.23
C TYR A 240 5.88 -19.54 7.40
N ILE A 241 7.18 -19.33 7.15
CA ILE A 241 8.16 -18.88 8.14
C ILE A 241 7.81 -17.47 8.64
N VAL A 242 7.58 -16.52 7.73
CA VAL A 242 7.39 -15.11 8.09
C VAL A 242 5.97 -14.81 8.61
N TYR A 243 4.98 -15.66 8.32
CA TYR A 243 3.63 -15.49 8.86
C TYR A 243 3.50 -15.94 10.32
N LEU A 244 4.31 -16.88 10.79
CA LEU A 244 4.13 -17.49 12.11
C LEU A 244 4.10 -16.49 13.28
N PRO A 245 4.95 -15.45 13.35
CA PRO A 245 4.86 -14.46 14.44
C PRO A 245 3.53 -13.70 14.46
N THR A 246 2.96 -13.34 13.30
CA THR A 246 1.65 -12.68 13.22
C THR A 246 0.50 -13.64 13.57
N VAL A 247 0.57 -14.89 13.10
CA VAL A 247 -0.36 -15.96 13.47
C VAL A 247 -0.39 -16.15 14.99
N ALA A 248 0.79 -16.23 15.63
CA ALA A 248 0.89 -16.36 17.07
C ALA A 248 0.35 -15.13 17.84
N ALA A 249 0.64 -13.92 17.34
CA ALA A 249 0.10 -12.68 17.91
C ALA A 249 -1.44 -12.66 17.84
N THR A 250 -2.02 -13.09 16.72
CA THR A 250 -3.48 -13.23 16.56
C THR A 250 -4.06 -14.23 17.57
N SER A 251 -3.44 -15.38 17.70
CA SER A 251 -3.86 -16.42 18.67
C SER A 251 -3.74 -15.92 20.11
N TRP A 252 -2.71 -15.13 20.39
CA TRP A 252 -2.53 -14.46 21.69
C TRP A 252 -3.69 -13.50 21.97
N TYR A 253 -4.07 -12.66 20.98
CA TYR A 253 -5.21 -11.75 21.10
C TYR A 253 -6.51 -12.50 21.44
N HIS A 254 -6.81 -13.58 20.72
CA HIS A 254 -8.01 -14.40 20.90
C HIS A 254 -7.96 -15.37 22.08
N ASN A 255 -6.94 -15.28 22.96
CA ASN A 255 -6.77 -16.15 24.13
C ASN A 255 -6.68 -17.65 23.80
N LYS A 256 -6.09 -17.98 22.65
CA LYS A 256 -5.90 -19.38 22.22
C LYS A 256 -4.50 -19.94 22.56
N VAL A 257 -3.59 -19.10 23.06
CA VAL A 257 -2.23 -19.49 23.46
C VAL A 257 -2.25 -20.08 24.86
N ALA A 258 -1.60 -21.22 25.03
CA ALA A 258 -1.63 -21.97 26.30
C ALA A 258 -1.02 -21.20 27.49
N ASN A 259 0.07 -20.46 27.25
CA ASN A 259 0.78 -19.69 28.27
C ASN A 259 0.81 -18.21 27.87
N LYS A 260 -0.38 -17.61 27.80
CA LYS A 260 -0.53 -16.21 27.45
C LYS A 260 0.01 -15.32 28.58
N GLY A 261 1.16 -14.67 28.36
CA GLY A 261 1.63 -13.57 29.22
C GLY A 261 0.78 -12.29 29.02
N THR A 262 1.22 -11.20 29.63
CA THR A 262 0.59 -9.86 29.48
C THR A 262 1.37 -8.94 28.55
N ASP A 263 2.55 -9.36 28.08
CA ASP A 263 3.47 -8.59 27.23
C ASP A 263 3.51 -9.21 25.83
N LEU A 264 2.75 -8.63 24.91
CA LEU A 264 2.70 -9.08 23.52
C LEU A 264 4.06 -8.98 22.81
N PRO A 265 4.81 -7.86 22.88
CA PRO A 265 6.14 -7.77 22.29
C PRO A 265 7.09 -8.88 22.76
N ALA A 266 7.12 -9.18 24.06
CA ALA A 266 7.94 -10.26 24.61
C ALA A 266 7.50 -11.64 24.12
N PHE A 267 6.21 -11.90 24.01
CA PHE A 267 5.68 -13.13 23.43
C PHE A 267 6.06 -13.26 21.94
N VAL A 268 5.87 -12.21 21.14
CA VAL A 268 6.24 -12.20 19.71
C VAL A 268 7.74 -12.44 19.54
N GLN A 269 8.57 -11.90 20.44
CA GLN A 269 10.02 -12.14 20.39
C GLN A 269 10.37 -13.62 20.63
N GLN A 270 9.68 -14.30 21.54
CA GLN A 270 9.85 -15.75 21.72
C GLN A 270 9.50 -16.54 20.46
N VAL A 271 8.45 -16.11 19.73
CA VAL A 271 8.06 -16.74 18.48
C VAL A 271 9.08 -16.49 17.37
N ARG A 272 9.63 -15.26 17.26
CA ARG A 272 10.74 -14.97 16.32
C ARG A 272 11.94 -15.90 16.57
N GLU A 273 12.34 -16.05 17.82
CA GLU A 273 13.43 -16.95 18.18
C GLU A 273 13.13 -18.43 17.85
N PHE A 274 11.90 -18.88 18.10
CA PHE A 274 11.47 -20.22 17.69
C PHE A 274 11.51 -20.38 16.16
N VAL A 275 11.06 -19.37 15.42
CA VAL A 275 11.11 -19.38 13.94
C VAL A 275 12.54 -19.56 13.46
N GLU A 276 13.47 -18.76 13.95
CA GLU A 276 14.86 -18.78 13.51
C GLU A 276 15.62 -20.06 13.91
N LYS A 277 15.40 -20.52 15.13
CA LYS A 277 16.19 -21.61 15.72
C LYS A 277 15.64 -23.00 15.41
N GLU A 278 14.34 -23.13 15.23
CA GLU A 278 13.70 -24.44 15.14
C GLU A 278 12.80 -24.61 13.90
N TYR A 279 11.86 -23.66 13.66
CA TYR A 279 10.83 -23.86 12.65
C TYR A 279 11.39 -23.77 11.22
N ALA A 280 12.12 -22.70 10.87
CA ALA A 280 12.72 -22.54 9.55
C ALA A 280 13.74 -23.65 9.22
N PRO A 281 14.67 -24.03 10.13
CA PRO A 281 15.54 -25.18 9.89
C PRO A 281 14.80 -26.51 9.71
N ALA A 282 13.66 -26.69 10.36
CA ALA A 282 12.87 -27.91 10.19
C ALA A 282 12.17 -27.93 8.82
N LEU A 283 11.57 -26.83 8.39
CA LEU A 283 10.95 -26.73 7.06
C LEU A 283 11.99 -26.98 5.96
N PHE A 284 13.20 -26.45 6.11
CA PHE A 284 14.30 -26.68 5.16
C PHE A 284 14.71 -28.16 5.02
N LYS A 285 14.44 -29.02 6.01
CA LYS A 285 14.65 -30.46 5.88
C LYS A 285 13.70 -31.12 4.88
N GLY A 286 12.49 -30.54 4.68
CA GLY A 286 11.44 -31.13 3.85
C GLY A 286 11.15 -32.57 4.29
N ASN A 287 11.05 -33.51 3.36
CA ASN A 287 10.79 -34.93 3.65
C ASN A 287 11.87 -35.66 4.48
N ARG A 288 12.96 -34.99 4.83
CA ARG A 288 14.02 -35.56 5.68
C ARG A 288 13.74 -35.34 7.19
N ILE A 289 12.71 -34.60 7.56
CA ILE A 289 12.28 -34.47 8.95
C ILE A 289 11.75 -35.81 9.46
N THR A 290 12.17 -36.24 10.64
CA THR A 290 11.66 -37.48 11.23
C THR A 290 10.25 -37.28 11.81
N ALA A 291 9.48 -38.36 11.94
CA ALA A 291 8.16 -38.32 12.54
C ALA A 291 8.19 -37.76 13.98
N ALA A 292 9.23 -38.09 14.75
CA ALA A 292 9.42 -37.62 16.12
C ALA A 292 9.70 -36.11 16.17
N GLU A 293 10.57 -35.60 15.28
CA GLU A 293 10.84 -34.14 15.15
C GLU A 293 9.56 -33.40 14.74
N LYS A 294 8.83 -33.92 13.72
CA LYS A 294 7.58 -33.31 13.26
C LYS A 294 6.55 -33.21 14.37
N SER A 295 6.33 -34.29 15.12
CA SER A 295 5.39 -34.32 16.24
C SER A 295 5.80 -33.36 17.38
N SER A 296 7.10 -33.30 17.69
CA SER A 296 7.62 -32.36 18.66
C SER A 296 7.38 -30.88 18.27
N LEU A 297 7.62 -30.54 17.00
CA LEU A 297 7.37 -29.19 16.47
C LEU A 297 5.89 -28.86 16.43
N ALA A 298 5.04 -29.80 16.00
CA ALA A 298 3.58 -29.61 15.97
C ALA A 298 3.03 -29.26 17.36
N LYS A 299 3.54 -29.86 18.43
CA LYS A 299 3.17 -29.52 19.81
C LYS A 299 3.62 -28.12 20.22
N LYS A 300 4.80 -27.66 19.79
CA LYS A 300 5.27 -26.29 20.04
C LYS A 300 4.43 -25.27 19.28
N LEU A 301 4.10 -25.55 18.01
CA LEU A 301 3.22 -24.74 17.17
C LEU A 301 1.82 -24.64 17.80
N GLU A 302 1.25 -25.75 18.30
CA GLU A 302 0.01 -25.72 19.07
C GLU A 302 0.11 -24.77 20.27
N GLY A 303 1.21 -24.82 21.02
CA GLY A 303 1.45 -23.93 22.16
C GLY A 303 1.46 -22.45 21.80
N PHE A 304 2.00 -22.07 20.65
CA PHE A 304 2.04 -20.69 20.15
C PHE A 304 0.76 -20.24 19.44
N THR A 305 0.04 -21.15 18.81
CA THR A 305 -1.05 -20.78 17.88
C THR A 305 -2.43 -21.26 18.32
N GLY A 306 -2.52 -22.16 19.30
CA GLY A 306 -3.78 -22.79 19.67
C GLY A 306 -4.39 -23.73 18.62
N ILE A 307 -3.78 -23.85 17.45
CA ILE A 307 -4.14 -24.83 16.42
C ILE A 307 -3.56 -26.16 16.86
N THR A 308 -4.38 -27.21 16.92
CA THR A 308 -3.96 -28.51 17.47
C THR A 308 -2.76 -29.12 16.74
N ALA A 309 -1.91 -29.85 17.47
CA ALA A 309 -0.76 -30.55 16.90
C ALA A 309 -1.16 -31.49 15.76
N ALA A 310 -2.33 -32.12 15.87
CA ALA A 310 -2.87 -33.00 14.81
C ALA A 310 -3.14 -32.24 13.49
N VAL A 311 -3.59 -31.02 13.57
CA VAL A 311 -3.77 -30.15 12.37
C VAL A 311 -2.41 -29.78 11.78
N TRP A 312 -1.45 -29.35 12.59
CA TRP A 312 -0.08 -29.05 12.16
C TRP A 312 0.63 -30.26 11.53
N GLU A 313 0.48 -31.46 12.11
CA GLU A 313 1.05 -32.68 11.53
C GLU A 313 0.42 -33.03 10.17
N ARG A 314 -0.92 -32.91 10.05
CA ARG A 314 -1.66 -33.14 8.81
C ARG A 314 -1.30 -32.14 7.72
N ALA A 315 -1.06 -30.88 8.08
CA ALA A 315 -0.64 -29.82 7.19
C ALA A 315 0.86 -29.84 6.87
N ASP A 316 1.58 -30.87 7.30
CA ASP A 316 3.04 -30.97 7.14
C ASP A 316 3.79 -29.73 7.68
N LEU A 317 3.34 -29.21 8.82
CA LEU A 317 3.80 -27.98 9.49
C LEU A 317 3.60 -26.69 8.67
N ARG A 318 2.75 -26.72 7.62
CA ARG A 318 2.53 -25.62 6.67
C ARG A 318 1.04 -25.28 6.58
N ILE A 319 0.58 -24.37 7.44
CA ILE A 319 -0.80 -23.85 7.40
C ILE A 319 -0.78 -22.51 6.67
N THR A 320 -1.59 -22.39 5.62
CA THR A 320 -1.77 -21.13 4.88
C THR A 320 -2.60 -20.14 5.70
N PRO A 321 -2.51 -18.83 5.42
CA PRO A 321 -3.38 -17.85 6.08
C PRO A 321 -4.87 -18.16 5.92
N GLY A 322 -5.30 -18.60 4.73
CA GLY A 322 -6.70 -18.98 4.48
C GLY A 322 -7.19 -20.10 5.41
N GLU A 323 -6.37 -21.15 5.58
CA GLU A 323 -6.66 -22.24 6.51
C GLU A 323 -6.66 -21.73 7.97
N TYR A 324 -5.71 -20.87 8.34
CA TYR A 324 -5.62 -20.31 9.67
C TYR A 324 -6.85 -19.44 10.02
N TYR A 325 -7.32 -18.57 9.11
CA TYR A 325 -8.51 -17.74 9.35
C TYR A 325 -9.73 -18.56 9.74
N GLN A 326 -9.88 -19.72 9.10
CA GLN A 326 -10.96 -20.67 9.37
C GLN A 326 -10.74 -21.46 10.65
N GLU A 327 -9.51 -21.93 10.87
CA GLU A 327 -9.23 -22.95 11.89
C GLU A 327 -9.24 -22.36 13.31
N LEU A 328 -8.73 -21.13 13.49
CA LEU A 328 -8.54 -20.55 14.82
C LEU A 328 -9.80 -20.50 15.67
N LEU A 329 -10.93 -20.11 15.08
CA LEU A 329 -12.22 -19.95 15.76
C LEU A 329 -13.33 -20.85 15.17
N ARG A 330 -12.95 -21.91 14.47
CA ARG A 330 -13.87 -22.85 13.82
C ARG A 330 -14.92 -23.40 14.78
N ASP A 331 -14.52 -23.83 15.96
CA ASP A 331 -15.40 -24.39 16.99
C ASP A 331 -16.38 -23.35 17.59
N GLU A 332 -16.08 -22.06 17.42
CA GLU A 332 -16.98 -20.95 17.79
C GLU A 332 -17.94 -20.55 16.65
N GLY A 333 -17.83 -21.19 15.48
CA GLY A 333 -18.56 -20.81 14.28
C GLY A 333 -18.13 -19.46 13.70
N MET A 334 -16.90 -19.04 13.98
CA MET A 334 -16.35 -17.74 13.61
C MET A 334 -15.09 -17.87 12.74
N THR A 335 -14.77 -16.80 12.02
CA THR A 335 -13.51 -16.63 11.30
C THR A 335 -12.86 -15.31 11.71
N VAL A 336 -11.54 -15.18 11.54
CA VAL A 336 -10.81 -13.93 11.84
C VAL A 336 -10.51 -13.14 10.56
N GLY A 337 -10.30 -11.82 10.70
CA GLY A 337 -9.99 -10.93 9.60
C GLY A 337 -8.58 -11.15 9.04
N ARG A 338 -8.43 -10.92 7.74
CA ARG A 338 -7.12 -10.88 7.06
C ARG A 338 -6.44 -9.53 7.25
N LEU A 339 -7.19 -8.43 7.05
CA LEU A 339 -6.64 -7.08 7.22
C LEU A 339 -6.41 -6.76 8.70
N ASP A 340 -7.32 -7.16 9.56
CA ASP A 340 -7.12 -7.07 11.01
C ASP A 340 -7.71 -8.30 11.68
N SER A 341 -6.84 -9.14 12.17
CA SER A 341 -7.22 -10.43 12.75
C SER A 341 -7.85 -10.33 14.15
N ARG A 342 -8.00 -9.11 14.70
CA ARG A 342 -8.82 -8.86 15.90
C ARG A 342 -10.32 -8.95 15.60
N TYR A 343 -10.73 -8.58 14.36
CA TYR A 343 -12.11 -8.70 13.91
C TYR A 343 -12.52 -10.16 13.71
N LYS A 344 -13.77 -10.45 14.07
CA LYS A 344 -14.38 -11.77 13.90
C LYS A 344 -15.65 -11.65 13.05
N GLY A 345 -15.83 -12.60 12.14
CA GLY A 345 -17.05 -12.73 11.32
C GLY A 345 -17.70 -14.10 11.47
N ILE A 346 -18.96 -14.22 11.12
CA ILE A 346 -19.67 -15.50 11.09
C ILE A 346 -19.05 -16.37 10.00
N ASN A 347 -18.71 -17.59 10.37
CA ASN A 347 -18.21 -18.59 9.43
C ASN A 347 -19.39 -19.25 8.71
N LEU A 348 -19.61 -18.89 7.44
CA LEU A 348 -20.72 -19.40 6.64
C LEU A 348 -20.61 -20.88 6.30
N ASP A 349 -19.39 -21.39 6.17
CA ASP A 349 -19.13 -22.81 5.89
C ASP A 349 -17.97 -23.29 6.76
N PRO A 350 -18.26 -23.92 7.91
CA PRO A 350 -17.22 -24.45 8.79
C PRO A 350 -16.31 -25.52 8.15
N MET A 351 -16.71 -26.09 7.01
CA MET A 351 -15.91 -27.07 6.27
C MET A 351 -15.04 -26.43 5.17
N ALA A 352 -15.23 -25.15 4.88
CA ALA A 352 -14.39 -24.45 3.90
C ALA A 352 -12.93 -24.36 4.36
N MET A 353 -12.01 -24.33 3.41
CA MET A 353 -10.57 -24.18 3.65
C MET A 353 -10.14 -22.72 3.89
N SER A 354 -11.00 -21.76 3.52
CA SER A 354 -10.72 -20.32 3.71
C SER A 354 -12.01 -19.56 3.95
N ALA A 355 -11.92 -18.40 4.61
CA ALA A 355 -13.05 -17.51 4.81
C ALA A 355 -13.56 -16.93 3.47
N PHE A 356 -14.87 -16.70 3.38
CA PHE A 356 -15.51 -16.12 2.18
C PHE A 356 -15.28 -14.62 2.06
N THR A 357 -15.19 -13.92 3.21
CA THR A 357 -15.04 -12.46 3.29
C THR A 357 -14.00 -12.10 4.33
N ASP A 358 -13.63 -10.82 4.38
CA ASP A 358 -12.76 -10.29 5.41
C ASP A 358 -13.60 -9.53 6.45
N PRO A 359 -13.69 -10.02 7.69
CA PRO A 359 -14.49 -9.39 8.74
C PRO A 359 -14.19 -7.91 8.97
N GLN A 360 -12.95 -7.44 8.86
CA GLN A 360 -12.68 -6.01 8.98
C GLN A 360 -13.26 -5.23 7.80
N SER A 361 -13.02 -5.69 6.57
CA SER A 361 -13.60 -5.05 5.39
C SER A 361 -15.12 -4.94 5.49
N ASP A 362 -15.79 -6.03 5.88
CA ASP A 362 -17.24 -6.06 6.01
C ASP A 362 -17.72 -5.09 7.11
N ALA A 363 -16.97 -4.99 8.21
CA ALA A 363 -17.33 -4.16 9.36
C ALA A 363 -17.25 -2.66 9.07
N ILE A 364 -16.25 -2.19 8.31
CA ILE A 364 -15.95 -0.76 8.21
C ILE A 364 -16.18 -0.16 6.82
N SER A 365 -16.18 -0.97 5.73
CA SER A 365 -16.27 -0.44 4.35
C SER A 365 -17.50 0.42 4.09
N PRO A 366 -18.72 0.07 4.57
CA PRO A 366 -19.88 0.93 4.35
C PRO A 366 -19.72 2.32 4.96
N ALA A 367 -19.19 2.39 6.20
CA ALA A 367 -18.97 3.67 6.89
C ALA A 367 -17.93 4.54 6.16
N TYR A 368 -16.78 3.94 5.79
CA TYR A 368 -15.73 4.65 5.07
C TYR A 368 -16.20 5.13 3.70
N THR A 369 -16.85 4.26 2.92
CA THR A 369 -17.31 4.60 1.57
C THR A 369 -18.36 5.70 1.58
N MET A 370 -19.41 5.52 2.35
CA MET A 370 -20.53 6.49 2.37
C MET A 370 -20.14 7.80 3.06
N GLY A 371 -19.41 7.72 4.19
CA GLY A 371 -18.95 8.91 4.88
C GLY A 371 -17.95 9.70 4.06
N PHE A 372 -17.05 9.03 3.31
CA PHE A 372 -16.15 9.71 2.39
C PHE A 372 -16.92 10.40 1.25
N LEU A 373 -17.83 9.71 0.58
CA LEU A 373 -18.59 10.29 -0.54
C LEU A 373 -19.44 11.49 -0.09
N ASP A 374 -20.07 11.43 1.09
CA ASP A 374 -20.79 12.57 1.67
C ASP A 374 -19.87 13.75 1.94
N TYR A 375 -18.71 13.51 2.54
CA TYR A 375 -17.69 14.53 2.76
C TYR A 375 -17.13 15.11 1.45
N TYR A 376 -16.86 14.24 0.48
CA TYR A 376 -16.24 14.60 -0.80
C TYR A 376 -17.14 15.52 -1.65
N HIS A 377 -18.42 15.17 -1.75
CA HIS A 377 -19.38 15.99 -2.49
C HIS A 377 -19.94 17.15 -1.68
N GLY A 378 -20.16 16.95 -0.38
CA GLY A 378 -20.75 17.95 0.50
C GLY A 378 -19.76 19.00 0.96
N SER A 379 -18.67 18.59 1.63
CA SER A 379 -17.74 19.52 2.28
C SER A 379 -16.59 19.96 1.38
N LEU A 380 -16.08 19.07 0.52
CA LEU A 380 -15.03 19.41 -0.45
C LEU A 380 -15.58 19.98 -1.75
N GLY A 381 -16.89 19.91 -1.99
CA GLY A 381 -17.58 20.58 -3.09
C GLY A 381 -17.32 19.99 -4.48
N VAL A 382 -16.87 18.73 -4.55
CA VAL A 382 -16.68 18.06 -5.84
C VAL A 382 -18.04 17.74 -6.45
N SER A 383 -18.21 17.98 -7.77
CA SER A 383 -19.47 17.77 -8.46
C SER A 383 -20.03 16.36 -8.25
N LYS A 384 -21.34 16.27 -7.97
CA LYS A 384 -22.08 15.00 -7.84
C LYS A 384 -22.25 14.28 -9.18
N ASP A 385 -21.99 14.96 -10.31
CA ASP A 385 -22.00 14.36 -11.64
C ASP A 385 -20.75 13.50 -11.90
N LEU A 386 -19.72 13.64 -11.04
CA LEU A 386 -18.49 12.86 -11.14
C LEU A 386 -18.57 11.63 -10.23
N THR A 387 -18.34 10.45 -10.78
CA THR A 387 -18.31 9.19 -10.04
C THR A 387 -16.92 8.96 -9.48
N TYR A 388 -16.80 8.92 -8.16
CA TYR A 388 -15.55 8.54 -7.49
C TYR A 388 -15.42 7.01 -7.43
N ALA A 389 -14.38 6.47 -8.09
CA ALA A 389 -14.11 5.04 -8.12
C ALA A 389 -13.27 4.63 -6.90
N THR A 390 -13.86 3.97 -5.92
CA THR A 390 -13.12 3.48 -4.73
C THR A 390 -12.09 2.41 -5.08
N SER A 391 -12.30 1.69 -6.20
CA SER A 391 -11.39 0.64 -6.67
C SER A 391 -11.37 0.55 -8.20
N ALA A 392 -10.20 0.25 -8.74
CA ALA A 392 -10.02 -0.05 -10.17
C ALA A 392 -10.52 -1.45 -10.56
N TYR A 393 -10.72 -2.36 -9.61
CA TYR A 393 -11.18 -3.73 -9.90
C TYR A 393 -12.56 -3.78 -10.56
N ALA A 394 -13.38 -2.74 -10.38
CA ALA A 394 -14.67 -2.61 -11.06
C ALA A 394 -14.55 -2.05 -12.50
N LYS A 395 -13.38 -1.63 -12.94
CA LYS A 395 -13.17 -1.09 -14.30
C LYS A 395 -13.07 -2.23 -15.30
N GLU A 396 -13.76 -2.08 -16.42
CA GLU A 396 -13.66 -3.03 -17.54
C GLU A 396 -12.22 -3.15 -18.03
N GLY A 397 -11.73 -4.38 -18.17
CA GLY A 397 -10.38 -4.68 -18.65
C GLY A 397 -9.27 -4.41 -17.62
N PHE A 398 -9.60 -4.13 -16.36
CA PHE A 398 -8.57 -3.99 -15.34
C PHE A 398 -7.79 -5.29 -15.17
N LYS A 399 -6.49 -5.20 -15.48
CA LYS A 399 -5.53 -6.29 -15.29
C LYS A 399 -4.20 -5.66 -14.90
N TRP A 400 -3.69 -6.03 -13.73
CA TRP A 400 -2.42 -5.53 -13.24
C TRP A 400 -1.25 -6.26 -13.88
N ASP A 401 -0.29 -5.51 -14.42
CA ASP A 401 0.99 -6.04 -14.89
C ASP A 401 1.99 -6.08 -13.73
N TRP A 402 2.33 -7.30 -13.30
CA TRP A 402 3.27 -7.52 -12.21
C TRP A 402 4.73 -7.47 -12.63
N LYS A 403 5.04 -7.17 -13.88
CA LYS A 403 6.43 -7.04 -14.34
C LYS A 403 7.08 -5.81 -13.74
N HIS A 404 8.34 -5.96 -13.35
CA HIS A 404 9.14 -4.87 -12.78
C HIS A 404 10.57 -4.93 -13.29
N GLN A 405 11.03 -3.87 -13.97
CA GLN A 405 12.41 -3.60 -14.42
C GLN A 405 13.17 -4.81 -15.02
N GLY A 406 12.48 -5.65 -15.80
CA GLY A 406 13.13 -6.78 -16.44
C GLY A 406 13.69 -7.84 -15.48
N ASN A 407 13.06 -7.99 -14.30
CA ASN A 407 13.34 -9.08 -13.36
C ASN A 407 13.01 -10.46 -13.96
N ASN A 408 13.49 -10.71 -15.16
CA ASN A 408 13.40 -11.98 -15.85
C ASN A 408 14.80 -12.57 -16.02
N PHE A 409 14.93 -13.77 -15.55
CA PHE A 409 16.10 -14.57 -15.80
C PHE A 409 15.80 -15.52 -16.96
N TRP A 410 16.50 -15.33 -18.11
CA TRP A 410 16.27 -16.07 -19.36
C TRP A 410 14.83 -16.06 -19.87
N GLY A 411 14.12 -14.93 -19.72
CA GLY A 411 12.74 -14.79 -20.18
C GLY A 411 11.68 -15.39 -19.25
N ALA A 412 12.07 -15.93 -18.09
CA ALA A 412 11.15 -16.34 -17.05
C ALA A 412 10.85 -15.16 -16.12
N ASP A 413 9.58 -14.96 -15.76
CA ASP A 413 9.20 -13.95 -14.78
C ASP A 413 9.77 -14.33 -13.41
N ALA A 414 10.64 -13.47 -12.85
CA ALA A 414 11.11 -13.60 -11.47
C ALA A 414 10.02 -13.15 -10.49
N ALA A 415 10.15 -13.54 -9.23
CA ALA A 415 9.28 -13.02 -8.19
C ALA A 415 9.41 -11.49 -8.09
N VAL A 416 8.27 -10.81 -8.03
CA VAL A 416 8.23 -9.34 -8.08
C VAL A 416 8.68 -8.76 -6.75
N THR A 417 9.69 -7.90 -6.79
CA THR A 417 10.23 -7.20 -5.62
C THR A 417 10.70 -5.79 -6.01
N THR A 418 10.42 -4.79 -5.17
CA THR A 418 10.92 -3.43 -5.27
C THR A 418 11.99 -3.12 -4.20
N LEU A 419 12.42 -4.15 -3.47
CA LEU A 419 13.50 -4.02 -2.49
C LEU A 419 14.81 -3.52 -3.11
N PRO A 420 15.21 -3.94 -4.34
CA PRO A 420 16.38 -3.38 -5.01
C PRO A 420 16.30 -1.88 -5.27
N ASP A 421 15.11 -1.34 -5.62
CA ASP A 421 14.92 0.10 -5.84
C ASP A 421 15.16 0.90 -4.56
N MET A 422 14.60 0.41 -3.44
CA MET A 422 14.82 1.02 -2.14
C MET A 422 16.30 0.95 -1.74
N ALA A 423 16.96 -0.18 -1.98
CA ALA A 423 18.40 -0.34 -1.71
C ALA A 423 19.23 0.63 -2.55
N GLU A 424 18.93 0.76 -3.83
CA GLU A 424 19.60 1.68 -4.74
C GLU A 424 19.42 3.14 -4.31
N ALA A 425 18.18 3.56 -3.98
CA ALA A 425 17.89 4.91 -3.51
C ALA A 425 18.63 5.23 -2.19
N LEU A 426 18.62 4.31 -1.22
CA LEU A 426 19.36 4.46 0.03
C LEU A 426 20.88 4.51 -0.17
N SER A 427 21.41 3.88 -1.21
CA SER A 427 22.84 3.93 -1.53
C SER A 427 23.25 5.25 -2.22
N LYS A 428 22.34 5.81 -3.03
CA LYS A 428 22.55 7.09 -3.74
C LYS A 428 22.41 8.31 -2.85
N ASP A 429 21.44 8.29 -1.93
CA ASP A 429 21.17 9.40 -1.01
C ASP A 429 21.42 8.98 0.44
N PRO A 430 22.50 9.47 1.09
CA PRO A 430 22.81 9.14 2.48
C PRO A 430 21.91 9.87 3.49
N HIS A 431 21.05 10.78 3.07
CA HIS A 431 20.24 11.64 3.95
C HIS A 431 18.79 11.18 4.06
N VAL A 432 18.25 10.45 3.06
CA VAL A 432 16.90 9.97 3.10
C VAL A 432 16.71 8.94 4.23
N GLU A 433 15.66 9.10 5.03
CA GLU A 433 15.27 8.16 6.08
C GLU A 433 13.96 7.45 5.72
N VAL A 434 13.76 6.28 6.28
CA VAL A 434 12.55 5.47 6.09
C VAL A 434 11.93 5.15 7.45
N LEU A 435 10.62 5.38 7.57
CA LEU A 435 9.81 4.92 8.71
C LEU A 435 8.88 3.81 8.23
N ILE A 436 8.97 2.64 8.85
CA ILE A 436 8.09 1.50 8.59
C ILE A 436 7.20 1.27 9.81
N MET A 437 5.89 1.25 9.58
CA MET A 437 4.86 1.17 10.61
C MET A 437 4.08 -0.14 10.42
N ASN A 438 4.16 -1.05 11.39
CA ASN A 438 3.68 -2.43 11.26
C ASN A 438 2.60 -2.75 12.29
N GLY A 439 1.49 -3.38 11.87
CA GLY A 439 0.48 -3.94 12.77
C GLY A 439 0.83 -5.38 13.19
N TYR A 440 0.74 -5.70 14.48
CA TYR A 440 0.94 -7.07 14.98
C TYR A 440 -0.12 -8.05 14.47
N TYR A 441 -1.31 -7.56 14.14
CA TYR A 441 -2.47 -8.37 13.76
C TYR A 441 -2.80 -8.28 12.26
N ASP A 442 -1.84 -7.79 11.47
CA ASP A 442 -1.95 -7.67 10.01
C ASP A 442 -1.53 -8.98 9.32
N LEU A 443 -2.52 -9.76 8.87
CA LEU A 443 -2.29 -10.99 8.10
C LEU A 443 -2.29 -10.74 6.58
N ALA A 444 -2.41 -9.48 6.14
CA ALA A 444 -2.29 -9.11 4.74
C ALA A 444 -0.84 -8.83 4.32
N THR A 445 -0.10 -8.11 5.19
CA THR A 445 1.32 -7.77 5.00
C THR A 445 2.05 -7.93 6.34
N VAL A 446 2.49 -9.15 6.60
CA VAL A 446 2.99 -9.54 7.92
C VAL A 446 4.31 -8.85 8.28
N PHE A 447 4.41 -8.29 9.49
CA PHE A 447 5.57 -7.51 9.95
C PHE A 447 6.90 -8.28 9.86
N HIS A 448 6.90 -9.60 10.12
CA HIS A 448 8.12 -10.38 10.07
C HIS A 448 8.60 -10.62 8.63
N GLY A 449 7.70 -10.57 7.63
CA GLY A 449 8.07 -10.54 6.20
C GLY A 449 8.80 -9.24 5.82
N VAL A 450 8.42 -8.13 6.45
CA VAL A 450 9.11 -6.84 6.32
C VAL A 450 10.49 -6.89 6.95
N GLU A 451 10.60 -7.37 8.20
CA GLU A 451 11.86 -7.56 8.91
C GLU A 451 12.82 -8.43 8.09
N HIS A 452 12.33 -9.55 7.55
CA HIS A 452 13.10 -10.43 6.67
C HIS A 452 13.60 -9.69 5.42
N SER A 453 12.71 -8.95 4.74
CA SER A 453 13.06 -8.21 3.52
C SER A 453 14.18 -7.19 3.78
N ILE A 454 14.07 -6.41 4.85
CA ILE A 454 15.07 -5.41 5.22
C ILE A 454 16.41 -6.08 5.58
N ALA A 455 16.39 -7.19 6.32
CA ALA A 455 17.58 -7.94 6.67
C ALA A 455 18.34 -8.51 5.43
N HIS A 456 17.59 -8.74 4.33
CA HIS A 456 18.13 -9.29 3.08
C HIS A 456 18.33 -8.24 1.97
N MET A 457 18.30 -6.95 2.30
CA MET A 457 18.48 -5.86 1.34
C MET A 457 19.89 -5.78 0.75
N GLY A 458 20.88 -6.38 1.39
CA GLY A 458 22.28 -6.39 0.91
C GLY A 458 23.04 -5.07 1.14
N LEU A 459 22.48 -4.16 1.95
CA LEU A 459 23.11 -2.90 2.30
C LEU A 459 23.95 -3.03 3.60
N PRO A 460 25.02 -2.21 3.76
CA PRO A 460 25.74 -2.14 5.03
C PRO A 460 24.87 -1.56 6.15
N GLY A 461 25.17 -1.92 7.42
CA GLY A 461 24.40 -1.47 8.59
C GLY A 461 24.21 0.04 8.67
N SER A 462 25.22 0.84 8.29
CA SER A 462 25.11 2.30 8.25
C SER A 462 24.01 2.85 7.31
N ALA A 463 23.61 2.08 6.32
CA ALA A 463 22.48 2.43 5.45
C ALA A 463 21.15 1.92 6.03
N THR A 464 21.13 0.72 6.62
CA THR A 464 19.93 0.15 7.25
C THR A 464 19.57 0.84 8.58
N ASP A 465 20.50 1.46 9.29
CA ASP A 465 20.26 2.26 10.49
C ASP A 465 19.32 3.47 10.25
N ARG A 466 19.16 3.88 8.98
CA ARG A 466 18.23 4.93 8.56
C ARG A 466 16.79 4.42 8.37
N ILE A 467 16.57 3.13 8.50
CA ILE A 467 15.26 2.50 8.45
C ILE A 467 14.78 2.25 9.89
N LYS A 468 13.73 2.96 10.29
CA LYS A 468 13.12 2.81 11.60
C LYS A 468 11.85 1.99 11.48
N MET A 469 11.62 1.06 12.42
CA MET A 469 10.40 0.26 12.47
C MET A 469 9.65 0.53 13.76
N THR A 470 8.33 0.68 13.65
CA THR A 470 7.40 0.78 14.78
C THR A 470 6.32 -0.29 14.66
N TYR A 471 5.72 -0.66 15.81
CA TYR A 471 4.75 -1.76 15.90
C TYR A 471 3.53 -1.32 16.68
N TYR A 472 2.35 -1.75 16.22
CA TYR A 472 1.06 -1.34 16.76
C TYR A 472 0.21 -2.57 17.11
N GLU A 473 -0.52 -2.50 18.21
CA GLU A 473 -1.50 -3.55 18.60
C GLU A 473 -2.80 -3.42 17.77
N ALA A 474 -2.65 -3.43 16.47
CA ALA A 474 -3.70 -3.30 15.46
C ALA A 474 -3.34 -4.11 14.21
N GLY A 475 -4.24 -4.16 13.23
CA GLY A 475 -4.01 -4.79 11.94
C GLY A 475 -3.49 -3.83 10.86
N HIS A 476 -3.89 -4.07 9.62
CA HIS A 476 -3.43 -3.39 8.40
C HIS A 476 -3.72 -1.89 8.40
N MET A 477 -4.94 -1.53 8.79
CA MET A 477 -5.39 -0.14 8.92
C MET A 477 -5.31 0.27 10.40
N MET A 478 -4.08 0.36 10.93
CA MET A 478 -3.85 0.55 12.37
C MET A 478 -4.48 1.83 12.94
N TYR A 479 -4.82 2.76 12.11
CA TYR A 479 -5.49 4.01 12.48
C TYR A 479 -6.99 3.83 12.80
N THR A 480 -7.60 2.67 12.58
CA THR A 480 -8.96 2.37 13.05
C THR A 480 -8.98 2.15 14.57
N HIS A 481 -7.88 1.70 15.14
CA HIS A 481 -7.69 1.51 16.59
C HIS A 481 -7.16 2.82 17.21
N LEU A 482 -7.99 3.52 17.99
CA LEU A 482 -7.66 4.88 18.46
C LEU A 482 -6.35 4.99 19.25
N PRO A 483 -5.98 4.05 20.16
CA PRO A 483 -4.66 4.08 20.79
C PRO A 483 -3.51 4.00 19.77
N SER A 484 -3.64 3.16 18.75
CA SER A 484 -2.67 3.04 17.67
C SER A 484 -2.66 4.29 16.77
N ALA A 485 -3.80 4.93 16.53
CA ALA A 485 -3.87 6.19 15.78
C ALA A 485 -3.13 7.33 16.50
N ALA A 486 -3.23 7.39 17.84
CA ALA A 486 -2.50 8.35 18.66
C ALA A 486 -0.98 8.11 18.59
N GLN A 487 -0.53 6.87 18.71
CA GLN A 487 0.87 6.48 18.55
C GLN A 487 1.37 6.77 17.13
N PHE A 488 0.58 6.42 16.09
CA PHE A 488 0.88 6.69 14.67
C PHE A 488 1.17 8.18 14.43
N ARG A 489 0.30 9.07 14.91
CA ARG A 489 0.51 10.52 14.81
C ARG A 489 1.82 10.93 15.48
N GLN A 490 2.10 10.43 16.67
CA GLN A 490 3.31 10.77 17.42
C GLN A 490 4.59 10.30 16.70
N ASP A 491 4.59 9.07 16.21
CA ASP A 491 5.73 8.50 15.48
C ASP A 491 5.97 9.26 14.17
N LEU A 492 4.91 9.58 13.43
CA LEU A 492 4.98 10.34 12.18
C LEU A 492 5.47 11.77 12.40
N LYS A 493 4.96 12.45 13.45
CA LYS A 493 5.45 13.80 13.83
C LYS A 493 6.93 13.76 14.21
N SER A 494 7.32 12.80 15.04
CA SER A 494 8.72 12.65 15.49
C SER A 494 9.65 12.38 14.31
N PHE A 495 9.23 11.52 13.37
CA PHE A 495 9.97 11.22 12.16
C PHE A 495 10.16 12.47 11.27
N ILE A 496 9.08 13.16 10.92
CA ILE A 496 9.16 14.37 10.09
C ILE A 496 10.04 15.43 10.75
N GLN A 497 9.87 15.67 12.07
CA GLN A 497 10.67 16.64 12.80
C GLN A 497 12.15 16.28 12.89
N SER A 498 12.49 15.00 12.98
CA SER A 498 13.89 14.53 13.04
C SER A 498 14.62 14.73 11.72
N THR A 499 13.94 14.50 10.60
CA THR A 499 14.50 14.63 9.25
C THR A 499 14.61 16.08 8.78
N LEU A 500 13.86 17.02 9.37
CA LEU A 500 13.97 18.46 9.10
C LEU A 500 15.17 19.12 9.76
N LYS A 501 15.77 18.50 10.79
CA LYS A 501 16.90 19.07 11.56
C LYS A 501 18.25 18.74 10.94
N LYS A 502 18.28 17.92 9.90
CA LYS A 502 19.47 17.52 9.14
C LYS A 502 19.64 18.39 7.90
#